data_bde4f77e838623b616b990f256e092c1
#
_entry.id   bde4f77e838623b616b990f256e092c1
#
_cell.length_a   1.000
_cell.length_b   1.000
_cell.length_c   1.000
_cell.angle_alpha   90.00
_cell.angle_beta   90.00
_cell.angle_gamma   90.00
#
_symmetry.space_group_name_H-M   'P 1'
#
loop_
_entity.id
_entity.type
_entity.pdbx_description
1 polymer ?
#
loop_
_entity_poly.entity_id
_entity_poly.type
_entity_poly.pdbx_seq_one_letter_code
_entity_poly.pdbx_strand_id
1 'polypeptide(L)'
;KFRDERRPRFGVMRAREFVMKDAYSFHADFASLQETYQAMYDAYCRVFGRLGLNFRPVAADTGSIGGTGSHEFQVLAESGEDVIAYSDASDYAANVELAQTLPLSGSRAATQKHLEKVHTPEVKTIAQLVDFLQIPVETTLKSIVVEGENEGELVLLLLRGDHEFNDIKAEKLAGVKSPLAMAQPEHILAAFGANGGSLGPVGFKGKVYADFATEKGADWVIGA
;
A
#
# COMPACT_ATOMS: atom_id res chain seq x y z
N LYS A 1 21.06 3.65 22.54
CA LYS A 1 20.15 2.56 22.19
C LYS A 1 20.91 1.42 21.54
N PHE A 2 20.46 0.20 21.78
CA PHE A 2 20.95 -1.00 21.11
C PHE A 2 19.78 -1.69 20.45
N ARG A 3 19.97 -2.11 19.20
CA ARG A 3 19.01 -2.92 18.45
C ARG A 3 19.72 -4.08 17.77
N ASP A 4 19.04 -5.20 17.61
CA ASP A 4 19.54 -6.35 16.86
C ASP A 4 19.41 -6.11 15.35
N GLU A 5 20.17 -5.12 14.86
CA GLU A 5 20.21 -4.82 13.43
C GLU A 5 20.92 -5.95 12.69
N ARG A 6 20.19 -6.65 11.85
CA ARG A 6 20.68 -7.80 11.10
C ARG A 6 21.47 -7.42 9.85
N ARG A 7 21.29 -6.18 9.36
CA ARG A 7 21.92 -5.66 8.15
C ARG A 7 22.55 -4.29 8.38
N PRO A 8 23.60 -4.19 9.26
CA PRO A 8 24.31 -2.93 9.43
C PRO A 8 24.93 -2.49 8.10
N ARG A 9 24.78 -1.22 7.76
CA ARG A 9 25.38 -0.63 6.54
C ARG A 9 25.49 0.87 6.66
N PHE A 10 26.17 1.50 5.68
CA PHE A 10 26.37 2.95 5.64
C PHE A 10 27.08 3.51 6.87
N GLY A 11 28.05 2.78 7.42
CA GLY A 11 28.82 3.21 8.59
C GLY A 11 27.93 3.36 9.81
N VAL A 12 27.87 4.58 10.36
CA VAL A 12 27.06 4.89 11.56
C VAL A 12 25.57 5.10 11.28
N MET A 13 25.16 5.19 10.02
CA MET A 13 23.75 5.50 9.68
C MET A 13 22.82 4.35 10.03
N ARG A 14 23.26 3.10 9.80
CA ARG A 14 22.49 1.91 10.17
C ARG A 14 23.36 0.96 10.96
N ALA A 15 23.39 1.14 12.26
CA ALA A 15 24.26 0.44 13.20
C ALA A 15 23.43 -0.22 14.32
N ARG A 16 24.10 -1.14 15.05
CA ARG A 16 23.49 -1.80 16.22
C ARG A 16 23.48 -0.92 17.46
N GLU A 17 24.34 0.07 17.51
CA GLU A 17 24.40 1.07 18.57
C GLU A 17 24.24 2.47 17.97
N PHE A 18 23.37 3.27 18.55
CA PHE A 18 23.10 4.63 18.10
C PHE A 18 22.51 5.50 19.20
N VAL A 19 22.56 6.81 19.01
CA VAL A 19 21.98 7.80 19.93
C VAL A 19 20.63 8.26 19.40
N MET A 20 19.63 8.30 20.29
CA MET A 20 18.32 8.88 20.01
C MET A 20 18.08 10.09 20.89
N LYS A 21 17.28 11.01 20.41
CA LYS A 21 16.55 12.00 21.19
C LYS A 21 15.09 11.57 21.19
N ASP A 22 14.55 11.33 22.36
CA ASP A 22 13.13 11.05 22.56
C ASP A 22 12.48 12.23 23.27
N ALA A 23 11.23 12.54 22.93
CA ALA A 23 10.41 13.50 23.65
C ALA A 23 8.98 12.95 23.78
N TYR A 24 8.41 13.09 24.96
CA TYR A 24 7.07 12.63 25.28
C TYR A 24 6.29 13.78 25.89
N SER A 25 5.02 13.93 25.49
CA SER A 25 4.11 14.91 26.07
C SER A 25 2.78 14.27 26.41
N PHE A 26 2.11 14.80 27.41
CA PHE A 26 0.83 14.29 27.90
C PHE A 26 -0.17 15.46 27.90
N HIS A 27 -1.37 15.20 27.40
CA HIS A 27 -2.36 16.26 27.15
C HIS A 27 -3.73 15.84 27.66
N ALA A 28 -4.49 16.83 28.15
CA ALA A 28 -5.85 16.61 28.63
C ALA A 28 -6.86 16.52 27.46
N ASP A 29 -6.52 17.11 26.32
CA ASP A 29 -7.37 17.13 25.13
C ASP A 29 -6.54 17.14 23.84
N PHE A 30 -7.23 16.89 22.73
CA PHE A 30 -6.62 16.80 21.42
C PHE A 30 -6.06 18.14 20.90
N ALA A 31 -6.67 19.25 21.25
CA ALA A 31 -6.22 20.57 20.82
C ALA A 31 -4.83 20.89 21.39
N SER A 32 -4.64 20.70 22.70
CA SER A 32 -3.34 20.85 23.35
C SER A 32 -2.27 19.93 22.80
N LEU A 33 -2.63 18.68 22.43
CA LEU A 33 -1.73 17.77 21.75
C LEU A 33 -1.29 18.32 20.40
N GLN A 34 -2.23 18.84 19.60
CA GLN A 34 -1.94 19.39 18.28
C GLN A 34 -1.02 20.63 18.35
N GLU A 35 -1.19 21.50 19.33
CA GLU A 35 -0.30 22.65 19.55
C GLU A 35 1.15 22.20 19.81
N THR A 36 1.33 21.21 20.67
CA THR A 36 2.67 20.67 20.97
C THR A 36 3.25 19.93 19.78
N TYR A 37 2.43 19.17 19.06
CA TYR A 37 2.85 18.48 17.84
C TYR A 37 3.36 19.48 16.80
N GLN A 38 2.60 20.56 16.55
CA GLN A 38 3.01 21.60 15.61
C GLN A 38 4.30 22.30 16.04
N ALA A 39 4.45 22.60 17.32
CA ALA A 39 5.68 23.19 17.85
C ALA A 39 6.91 22.30 17.63
N MET A 40 6.76 20.98 17.79
CA MET A 40 7.81 20.00 17.50
C MET A 40 8.09 19.88 16.01
N TYR A 41 7.05 19.87 15.17
CA TYR A 41 7.17 19.87 13.71
C TYR A 41 8.01 21.07 13.24
N ASP A 42 7.68 22.26 13.70
CA ASP A 42 8.39 23.50 13.37
C ASP A 42 9.84 23.49 13.89
N ALA A 43 10.06 22.88 15.06
CA ALA A 43 11.40 22.72 15.61
C ALA A 43 12.26 21.83 14.72
N TYR A 44 11.73 20.69 14.23
CA TYR A 44 12.43 19.82 13.31
C TYR A 44 12.71 20.50 11.96
N CYS A 45 11.77 21.23 11.41
CA CYS A 45 11.98 22.03 10.20
C CYS A 45 13.18 23.01 10.38
N ARG A 46 13.25 23.70 11.54
CA ARG A 46 14.38 24.58 11.84
C ARG A 46 15.71 23.81 12.00
N VAL A 47 15.68 22.66 12.66
CA VAL A 47 16.90 21.83 12.85
C VAL A 47 17.46 21.40 11.50
N PHE A 48 16.65 20.76 10.67
CA PHE A 48 17.10 20.26 9.36
C PHE A 48 17.46 21.39 8.40
N GLY A 49 16.73 22.51 8.44
CA GLY A 49 17.09 23.70 7.68
C GLY A 49 18.43 24.32 8.09
N ARG A 50 18.74 24.41 9.39
CA ARG A 50 20.05 24.88 9.90
C ARG A 50 21.20 23.96 9.53
N LEU A 51 20.94 22.65 9.38
CA LEU A 51 21.92 21.68 8.91
C LEU A 51 22.10 21.73 7.38
N GLY A 52 21.34 22.55 6.66
CA GLY A 52 21.43 22.68 5.20
C GLY A 52 20.94 21.44 4.45
N LEU A 53 20.08 20.63 5.07
CA LEU A 53 19.57 19.40 4.46
C LEU A 53 18.39 19.69 3.53
N ASN A 54 18.40 19.04 2.36
CA ASN A 54 17.20 19.00 1.51
C ASN A 54 16.27 17.90 2.02
N PHE A 55 15.22 18.29 2.71
CA PHE A 55 14.31 17.37 3.39
C PHE A 55 12.84 17.66 3.06
N ARG A 56 12.00 16.68 3.33
CA ARG A 56 10.55 16.81 3.33
C ARG A 56 9.97 16.20 4.61
N PRO A 57 9.10 16.93 5.31
CA PRO A 57 8.19 16.30 6.26
C PRO A 57 7.19 15.44 5.49
N VAL A 58 7.18 14.15 5.75
CA VAL A 58 6.45 13.15 4.99
C VAL A 58 5.38 12.55 5.89
N ALA A 59 4.14 12.53 5.45
CA ALA A 59 3.09 11.80 6.14
C ALA A 59 3.42 10.30 6.14
N ALA A 60 3.43 9.71 7.33
CA ALA A 60 3.85 8.34 7.58
C ALA A 60 2.78 7.54 8.34
N ASP A 61 2.83 6.24 8.23
CA ASP A 61 1.98 5.34 9.02
C ASP A 61 2.38 5.40 10.49
N THR A 62 1.38 5.33 11.38
CA THR A 62 1.62 5.37 12.83
C THR A 62 2.10 4.04 13.40
N GLY A 63 2.06 2.98 12.59
CA GLY A 63 2.48 1.64 12.97
C GLY A 63 1.73 1.07 14.18
N SER A 64 2.36 0.16 14.89
CA SER A 64 1.79 -0.51 16.07
C SER A 64 1.56 0.41 17.28
N ILE A 65 2.14 1.61 17.28
CA ILE A 65 1.93 2.61 18.35
C ILE A 65 0.53 3.19 18.27
N GLY A 66 -0.06 3.24 17.07
CA GLY A 66 -1.37 3.80 16.83
C GLY A 66 -1.37 5.32 16.77
N GLY A 67 -2.57 5.91 16.74
CA GLY A 67 -2.77 7.34 16.59
C GLY A 67 -3.33 7.71 15.22
N THR A 68 -3.59 9.01 15.00
CA THR A 68 -4.26 9.51 13.80
C THR A 68 -3.35 10.24 12.82
N GLY A 69 -2.08 10.45 13.18
CA GLY A 69 -1.13 11.14 12.31
C GLY A 69 0.30 10.98 12.77
N SER A 70 1.20 10.88 11.82
CA SER A 70 2.64 10.80 12.02
C SER A 70 3.35 11.50 10.88
N HIS A 71 4.53 12.08 11.16
CA HIS A 71 5.42 12.62 10.14
C HIS A 71 6.83 12.08 10.34
N GLU A 72 7.47 11.79 9.24
CA GLU A 72 8.89 11.51 9.16
C GLU A 72 9.60 12.64 8.40
N PHE A 73 10.73 13.10 8.92
CA PHE A 73 11.53 14.12 8.25
C PHE A 73 12.56 13.40 7.38
N GLN A 74 12.23 13.19 6.13
CA GLN A 74 13.04 12.45 5.16
C GLN A 74 13.99 13.38 4.42
N VAL A 75 15.29 13.06 4.44
CA VAL A 75 16.29 13.74 3.61
C VAL A 75 16.27 13.10 2.22
N LEU A 76 16.15 13.93 1.19
CA LEU A 76 16.11 13.46 -0.19
C LEU A 76 17.52 13.03 -0.63
N ALA A 77 17.71 11.75 -0.91
CA ALA A 77 18.95 11.15 -1.35
C ALA A 77 18.71 9.93 -2.23
N GLU A 78 19.47 9.78 -3.31
CA GLU A 78 19.39 8.62 -4.20
C GLU A 78 19.77 7.31 -3.50
N SER A 79 20.57 7.39 -2.44
CA SER A 79 20.96 6.25 -1.60
C SER A 79 19.97 5.91 -0.50
N GLY A 80 18.80 6.56 -0.47
CA GLY A 80 17.73 6.30 0.50
C GLY A 80 17.15 4.88 0.39
N GLU A 81 16.55 4.39 1.48
CA GLU A 81 15.90 3.08 1.53
C GLU A 81 14.40 3.20 1.26
N ASP A 82 13.79 4.33 1.64
CA ASP A 82 12.36 4.57 1.52
C ASP A 82 12.04 5.40 0.28
N VAL A 83 10.93 5.06 -0.34
CA VAL A 83 10.39 5.82 -1.48
C VAL A 83 9.29 6.75 -0.99
N ILE A 84 9.38 8.02 -1.35
CA ILE A 84 8.37 9.03 -1.03
C ILE A 84 7.77 9.63 -2.29
N ALA A 85 6.49 9.96 -2.22
CA ALA A 85 5.80 10.76 -3.21
C ALA A 85 5.67 12.19 -2.69
N TYR A 86 6.11 13.19 -3.45
CA TYR A 86 5.96 14.59 -3.08
C TYR A 86 5.59 15.47 -4.27
N SER A 87 5.05 16.64 -3.99
CA SER A 87 4.65 17.63 -4.99
C SER A 87 5.73 18.71 -5.13
N ASP A 88 5.98 19.14 -6.36
CA ASP A 88 6.80 20.32 -6.65
C ASP A 88 6.00 21.63 -6.52
N ALA A 89 4.66 21.54 -6.48
CA ALA A 89 3.77 22.69 -6.49
C ALA A 89 3.04 22.93 -5.16
N SER A 90 3.21 22.04 -4.18
CA SER A 90 2.57 22.13 -2.85
C SER A 90 3.43 21.46 -1.79
N ASP A 91 3.03 21.60 -0.52
CA ASP A 91 3.70 20.95 0.62
C ASP A 91 3.36 19.47 0.77
N TYR A 92 2.65 18.86 -0.18
CA TYR A 92 2.30 17.45 -0.10
C TYR A 92 3.55 16.57 -0.19
N ALA A 93 3.73 15.73 0.82
CA ALA A 93 4.69 14.64 0.81
C ALA A 93 4.15 13.47 1.64
N ALA A 94 4.26 12.27 1.13
CA ALA A 94 3.83 11.06 1.83
C ALA A 94 4.76 9.88 1.50
N ASN A 95 4.98 9.00 2.46
CA ASN A 95 5.55 7.69 2.20
C ASN A 95 4.61 6.93 1.23
N VAL A 96 5.17 6.12 0.33
CA VAL A 96 4.37 5.33 -0.63
C VAL A 96 3.34 4.43 0.05
N GLU A 97 3.57 4.04 1.29
CA GLU A 97 2.62 3.32 2.14
C GLU A 97 1.32 4.10 2.39
N LEU A 98 1.38 5.43 2.37
CA LEU A 98 0.23 6.32 2.58
C LEU A 98 -0.14 7.15 1.35
N ALA A 99 0.78 7.36 0.41
CA ALA A 99 0.53 8.19 -0.76
C ALA A 99 -0.70 7.69 -1.51
N GLN A 100 -1.68 8.58 -1.71
CA GLN A 100 -2.93 8.25 -2.39
C GLN A 100 -2.89 8.68 -3.83
N THR A 101 -3.34 7.80 -4.72
CA THR A 101 -3.62 8.14 -6.10
C THR A 101 -4.99 8.79 -6.19
N LEU A 102 -5.11 9.86 -6.96
CA LEU A 102 -6.41 10.44 -7.26
C LEU A 102 -7.17 9.54 -8.24
N PRO A 103 -8.51 9.46 -8.11
CA PRO A 103 -9.33 8.78 -9.09
C PRO A 103 -9.07 9.34 -10.50
N LEU A 104 -9.00 8.46 -11.48
CA LEU A 104 -8.78 8.86 -12.87
C LEU A 104 -9.93 9.73 -13.36
N SER A 105 -9.62 10.82 -14.05
CA SER A 105 -10.62 11.68 -14.70
C SER A 105 -11.20 10.99 -15.94
N GLY A 106 -12.41 11.42 -16.36
CA GLY A 106 -13.06 10.93 -17.57
C GLY A 106 -14.09 9.83 -17.33
N SER A 107 -14.75 9.40 -18.39
CA SER A 107 -15.73 8.31 -18.37
C SER A 107 -15.04 6.95 -18.47
N ARG A 108 -15.70 5.92 -17.96
CA ARG A 108 -15.27 4.54 -18.14
C ARG A 108 -15.28 4.17 -19.62
N ALA A 109 -14.28 3.42 -20.07
CA ALA A 109 -14.24 2.87 -21.41
C ALA A 109 -15.45 1.95 -21.68
N ALA A 110 -15.99 2.01 -22.89
CA ALA A 110 -17.06 1.12 -23.28
C ALA A 110 -16.52 -0.31 -23.48
N THR A 111 -17.27 -1.29 -22.99
CA THR A 111 -16.96 -2.71 -23.19
C THR A 111 -17.10 -3.05 -24.68
N GLN A 112 -16.08 -3.68 -25.24
CA GLN A 112 -16.03 -4.11 -26.65
C GLN A 112 -16.15 -5.63 -26.80
N LYS A 113 -15.95 -6.37 -25.71
CA LYS A 113 -15.90 -7.84 -25.68
C LYS A 113 -16.98 -8.43 -24.79
N HIS A 114 -17.41 -9.63 -25.15
CA HIS A 114 -18.25 -10.43 -24.27
C HIS A 114 -17.41 -11.14 -23.22
N LEU A 115 -18.00 -11.43 -22.05
CA LEU A 115 -17.34 -12.24 -21.04
C LEU A 115 -17.16 -13.67 -21.56
N GLU A 116 -15.93 -14.13 -21.62
CA GLU A 116 -15.57 -15.47 -22.07
C GLU A 116 -14.48 -16.08 -21.18
N LYS A 117 -14.43 -17.40 -21.12
CA LYS A 117 -13.33 -18.13 -20.46
C LYS A 117 -12.30 -18.52 -21.50
N VAL A 118 -11.05 -18.16 -21.24
CA VAL A 118 -9.91 -18.52 -22.06
C VAL A 118 -9.08 -19.56 -21.32
N HIS A 119 -8.80 -20.69 -21.97
CA HIS A 119 -7.97 -21.73 -21.39
C HIS A 119 -6.50 -21.33 -21.42
N THR A 120 -5.87 -21.22 -20.26
CA THR A 120 -4.48 -20.79 -20.08
C THR A 120 -3.70 -21.85 -19.29
N PRO A 121 -3.34 -22.99 -19.92
CA PRO A 121 -2.68 -24.10 -19.24
C PRO A 121 -1.30 -23.66 -18.73
N GLU A 122 -0.96 -24.06 -17.49
CA GLU A 122 0.32 -23.78 -16.81
C GLU A 122 0.63 -22.28 -16.58
N VAL A 123 -0.29 -21.35 -16.89
CA VAL A 123 -0.13 -19.92 -16.67
C VAL A 123 -0.57 -19.57 -15.24
N LYS A 124 0.35 -19.06 -14.42
CA LYS A 124 0.12 -18.77 -12.99
C LYS A 124 0.48 -17.33 -12.60
N THR A 125 1.21 -16.60 -13.42
CA THR A 125 1.67 -15.25 -13.14
C THR A 125 1.17 -14.28 -14.21
N ILE A 126 1.06 -13.00 -13.85
CA ILE A 126 0.70 -11.93 -14.80
C ILE A 126 1.68 -11.90 -15.99
N ALA A 127 2.98 -12.05 -15.75
CA ALA A 127 3.97 -12.06 -16.82
C ALA A 127 3.74 -13.22 -17.80
N GLN A 128 3.47 -14.43 -17.29
CA GLN A 128 3.12 -15.57 -18.13
C GLN A 128 1.82 -15.37 -18.90
N LEU A 129 0.82 -14.74 -18.27
CA LEU A 129 -0.47 -14.43 -18.90
C LEU A 129 -0.32 -13.44 -20.06
N VAL A 130 0.44 -12.38 -19.84
CA VAL A 130 0.78 -11.35 -20.83
C VAL A 130 1.50 -11.99 -22.04
N ASP A 131 2.49 -12.82 -21.76
CA ASP A 131 3.24 -13.52 -22.80
C ASP A 131 2.39 -14.54 -23.56
N PHE A 132 1.58 -15.32 -22.85
CA PHE A 132 0.71 -16.34 -23.47
C PHE A 132 -0.38 -15.73 -24.35
N LEU A 133 -1.04 -14.67 -23.89
CA LEU A 133 -2.15 -14.02 -24.62
C LEU A 133 -1.70 -12.89 -25.55
N GLN A 134 -0.42 -12.51 -25.51
CA GLN A 134 0.15 -11.39 -26.28
C GLN A 134 -0.65 -10.09 -26.09
N ILE A 135 -0.94 -9.73 -24.83
CA ILE A 135 -1.71 -8.55 -24.44
C ILE A 135 -0.87 -7.60 -23.60
N PRO A 136 -1.20 -6.30 -23.55
CA PRO A 136 -0.55 -5.37 -22.64
C PRO A 136 -0.84 -5.73 -21.16
N VAL A 137 0.15 -5.57 -20.29
CA VAL A 137 0.01 -5.84 -18.85
C VAL A 137 -1.06 -4.98 -18.20
N GLU A 138 -1.24 -3.76 -18.69
CA GLU A 138 -2.23 -2.79 -18.21
C GLU A 138 -3.67 -3.22 -18.48
N THR A 139 -3.90 -4.23 -19.31
CA THR A 139 -5.23 -4.82 -19.55
C THR A 139 -5.53 -6.00 -18.67
N THR A 140 -4.62 -6.38 -17.79
CA THR A 140 -4.78 -7.49 -16.86
C THR A 140 -5.12 -7.01 -15.45
N LEU A 141 -5.84 -7.84 -14.69
CA LEU A 141 -6.04 -7.64 -13.26
C LEU A 141 -5.49 -8.82 -12.49
N LYS A 142 -4.85 -8.52 -11.37
CA LYS A 142 -4.49 -9.52 -10.36
C LYS A 142 -5.49 -9.49 -9.20
N SER A 143 -5.81 -10.66 -8.71
CA SER A 143 -6.71 -10.89 -7.59
C SER A 143 -5.91 -11.28 -6.36
N ILE A 144 -6.06 -10.54 -5.29
CA ILE A 144 -5.48 -10.84 -3.98
C ILE A 144 -6.61 -11.10 -3.01
N VAL A 145 -6.55 -12.22 -2.30
CA VAL A 145 -7.58 -12.61 -1.34
C VAL A 145 -7.00 -12.53 0.06
N VAL A 146 -7.67 -11.77 0.91
CA VAL A 146 -7.29 -11.57 2.30
C VAL A 146 -8.42 -12.02 3.23
N GLU A 147 -8.07 -12.34 4.48
CA GLU A 147 -9.05 -12.64 5.52
C GLU A 147 -9.86 -11.38 5.86
N GLY A 148 -11.16 -11.58 6.08
CA GLY A 148 -12.04 -10.53 6.58
C GLY A 148 -11.96 -10.33 8.08
N GLU A 149 -12.66 -9.33 8.61
CA GLU A 149 -12.72 -9.04 10.05
C GLU A 149 -13.33 -10.20 10.84
N ASN A 150 -14.31 -10.90 10.26
CA ASN A 150 -14.95 -12.04 10.90
C ASN A 150 -14.35 -13.36 10.40
N GLU A 151 -14.36 -14.36 11.26
CA GLU A 151 -13.86 -15.70 10.91
C GLU A 151 -14.62 -16.29 9.71
N GLY A 152 -13.85 -16.76 8.72
CA GLY A 152 -14.38 -17.34 7.48
C GLY A 152 -14.83 -16.33 6.43
N GLU A 153 -14.80 -15.04 6.70
CA GLU A 153 -15.02 -14.01 5.69
C GLU A 153 -13.76 -13.77 4.87
N LEU A 154 -13.96 -13.56 3.58
CA LEU A 154 -12.87 -13.21 2.67
C LEU A 154 -13.18 -11.89 1.95
N VAL A 155 -12.11 -11.15 1.68
CA VAL A 155 -12.15 -9.92 0.89
C VAL A 155 -11.27 -10.10 -0.34
N LEU A 156 -11.82 -9.80 -1.51
CA LEU A 156 -11.11 -9.84 -2.78
C LEU A 156 -10.65 -8.44 -3.17
N LEU A 157 -9.37 -8.30 -3.41
CA LEU A 157 -8.73 -7.05 -3.82
C LEU A 157 -8.28 -7.18 -5.27
N LEU A 158 -8.74 -6.26 -6.12
CA LEU A 158 -8.43 -6.23 -7.55
C LEU A 158 -7.48 -5.08 -7.86
N LEU A 159 -6.33 -5.41 -8.44
CA LEU A 159 -5.32 -4.45 -8.85
C LEU A 159 -4.99 -4.62 -10.33
N ARG A 160 -4.61 -3.54 -11.00
CA ARG A 160 -4.07 -3.64 -12.35
C ARG A 160 -2.79 -4.46 -12.36
N GLY A 161 -2.57 -5.25 -13.40
CA GLY A 161 -1.52 -6.28 -13.44
C GLY A 161 -0.11 -5.76 -13.24
N ASP A 162 0.18 -4.52 -13.63
CA ASP A 162 1.46 -3.82 -13.45
C ASP A 162 1.61 -3.12 -12.09
N HIS A 163 0.56 -3.06 -11.26
CA HIS A 163 0.62 -2.46 -9.93
C HIS A 163 1.05 -3.45 -8.88
N GLU A 164 1.74 -2.98 -7.85
CA GLU A 164 2.10 -3.78 -6.70
C GLU A 164 1.08 -3.63 -5.57
N PHE A 165 0.98 -4.68 -4.76
CA PHE A 165 0.09 -4.71 -3.61
C PHE A 165 0.68 -3.91 -2.45
N ASN A 166 -0.13 -3.05 -1.84
CA ASN A 166 0.22 -2.29 -0.66
C ASN A 166 -0.61 -2.81 0.52
N ASP A 167 0.01 -3.59 1.37
CA ASP A 167 -0.61 -4.26 2.52
C ASP A 167 -1.09 -3.26 3.59
N ILE A 168 -0.34 -2.19 3.85
CA ILE A 168 -0.70 -1.15 4.81
C ILE A 168 -1.98 -0.41 4.40
N LYS A 169 -2.15 -0.13 3.10
CA LYS A 169 -3.40 0.44 2.59
C LYS A 169 -4.55 -0.56 2.63
N ALA A 170 -4.28 -1.80 2.27
CA ALA A 170 -5.28 -2.85 2.26
C ALA A 170 -5.83 -3.15 3.67
N GLU A 171 -4.98 -3.14 4.69
CA GLU A 171 -5.38 -3.34 6.09
C GLU A 171 -6.38 -2.29 6.59
N LYS A 172 -6.35 -1.08 6.01
CA LYS A 172 -7.26 0.01 6.40
C LYS A 172 -8.62 -0.04 5.70
N LEU A 173 -8.83 -1.00 4.80
CA LEU A 173 -10.12 -1.17 4.13
C LEU A 173 -11.15 -1.81 5.07
N ALA A 174 -12.37 -1.29 5.07
CA ALA A 174 -13.43 -1.78 5.94
C ALA A 174 -13.78 -3.25 5.65
N GLY A 175 -13.74 -4.08 6.65
CA GLY A 175 -14.00 -5.52 6.57
C GLY A 175 -12.76 -6.36 6.26
N VAL A 176 -11.59 -5.77 6.21
CA VAL A 176 -10.30 -6.48 6.14
C VAL A 176 -9.77 -6.67 7.56
N LYS A 177 -9.26 -7.86 7.82
CA LYS A 177 -8.68 -8.22 9.12
C LYS A 177 -7.42 -7.39 9.41
N SER A 178 -7.31 -6.87 10.63
CA SER A 178 -6.11 -6.22 11.15
C SER A 178 -5.53 -7.03 12.34
N PRO A 179 -4.25 -7.36 12.33
CA PRO A 179 -3.30 -7.15 11.24
C PRO A 179 -3.67 -7.95 9.99
N LEU A 180 -3.28 -7.42 8.81
CA LEU A 180 -3.60 -8.03 7.52
C LEU A 180 -3.13 -9.49 7.49
N ALA A 181 -4.00 -10.36 7.03
CA ALA A 181 -3.70 -11.77 6.82
C ALA A 181 -4.12 -12.20 5.42
N MET A 182 -3.22 -12.84 4.69
CA MET A 182 -3.55 -13.48 3.41
C MET A 182 -4.50 -14.66 3.67
N ALA A 183 -5.47 -14.86 2.80
CA ALA A 183 -6.42 -15.96 2.92
C ALA A 183 -5.73 -17.32 2.87
N GLN A 184 -6.16 -18.22 3.74
CA GLN A 184 -5.62 -19.58 3.77
C GLN A 184 -6.11 -20.38 2.54
N PRO A 185 -5.29 -21.32 2.01
CA PRO A 185 -5.64 -22.12 0.83
C PRO A 185 -7.00 -22.82 0.96
N GLU A 186 -7.33 -23.31 2.14
CA GLU A 186 -8.59 -24.01 2.44
C GLU A 186 -9.78 -23.05 2.32
N HIS A 187 -9.65 -21.81 2.79
CA HIS A 187 -10.68 -20.79 2.68
C HIS A 187 -10.89 -20.34 1.22
N ILE A 188 -9.78 -20.20 0.48
CA ILE A 188 -9.82 -19.89 -0.96
C ILE A 188 -10.57 -20.99 -1.72
N LEU A 189 -10.19 -22.24 -1.49
CA LEU A 189 -10.84 -23.39 -2.15
C LEU A 189 -12.33 -23.45 -1.85
N ALA A 190 -12.72 -23.22 -0.59
CA ALA A 190 -14.14 -23.20 -0.19
C ALA A 190 -14.94 -22.07 -0.85
N ALA A 191 -14.33 -20.87 -0.99
CA ALA A 191 -15.02 -19.70 -1.51
C ALA A 191 -15.07 -19.63 -3.05
N PHE A 192 -14.01 -20.10 -3.72
CA PHE A 192 -13.85 -19.98 -5.18
C PHE A 192 -14.03 -21.32 -5.92
N GLY A 193 -13.98 -22.45 -5.23
CA GLY A 193 -13.96 -23.78 -5.87
C GLY A 193 -12.67 -24.06 -6.64
N ALA A 194 -11.62 -23.24 -6.45
CA ALA A 194 -10.33 -23.29 -7.13
C ALA A 194 -9.20 -22.93 -6.19
N ASN A 195 -7.99 -23.40 -6.51
CA ASN A 195 -6.79 -23.01 -5.78
C ASN A 195 -6.32 -21.61 -6.19
N GLY A 196 -5.48 -20.98 -5.36
CA GLY A 196 -4.86 -19.70 -5.67
C GLY A 196 -4.07 -19.71 -6.99
N GLY A 197 -4.02 -18.56 -7.66
CA GLY A 197 -3.28 -18.35 -8.92
C GLY A 197 -4.15 -17.99 -10.12
N SER A 198 -5.45 -18.33 -10.10
CA SER A 198 -6.38 -18.00 -11.19
C SER A 198 -7.74 -17.60 -10.62
N LEU A 199 -7.72 -16.68 -9.64
CA LEU A 199 -8.92 -16.23 -8.96
C LEU A 199 -9.46 -14.96 -9.59
N GLY A 200 -10.78 -14.80 -9.59
CA GLY A 200 -11.46 -13.61 -10.09
C GLY A 200 -12.77 -13.32 -9.37
N PRO A 201 -13.39 -12.17 -9.66
CA PRO A 201 -14.61 -11.74 -8.97
C PRO A 201 -15.88 -12.49 -9.41
N VAL A 202 -15.81 -13.21 -10.54
CA VAL A 202 -16.99 -13.89 -11.10
C VAL A 202 -17.42 -15.04 -10.18
N GLY A 203 -18.63 -14.93 -9.65
CA GLY A 203 -19.16 -15.94 -8.72
C GLY A 203 -18.75 -15.77 -7.25
N PHE A 204 -17.76 -14.94 -6.95
CA PHE A 204 -17.40 -14.63 -5.57
C PHE A 204 -18.54 -13.88 -4.85
N LYS A 205 -18.81 -14.26 -3.59
CA LYS A 205 -19.92 -13.72 -2.80
C LYS A 205 -19.49 -12.77 -1.69
N GLY A 206 -18.19 -12.65 -1.44
CA GLY A 206 -17.64 -11.75 -0.45
C GLY A 206 -17.51 -10.30 -0.94
N LYS A 207 -16.89 -9.49 -0.11
CA LYS A 207 -16.62 -8.09 -0.42
C LYS A 207 -15.49 -7.98 -1.45
N VAL A 208 -15.67 -7.10 -2.44
CA VAL A 208 -14.67 -6.84 -3.49
C VAL A 208 -14.28 -5.37 -3.45
N TYR A 209 -12.98 -5.11 -3.39
CA TYR A 209 -12.41 -3.78 -3.62
C TYR A 209 -11.63 -3.79 -4.93
N ALA A 210 -11.70 -2.69 -5.65
CA ALA A 210 -10.93 -2.49 -6.88
C ALA A 210 -10.13 -1.20 -6.78
N ASP A 211 -8.86 -1.24 -7.15
CA ASP A 211 -8.01 -0.07 -7.19
C ASP A 211 -8.54 0.97 -8.19
N PHE A 212 -8.36 2.25 -7.90
CA PHE A 212 -8.80 3.35 -8.77
C PHE A 212 -8.27 3.25 -10.21
N ALA A 213 -7.09 2.65 -10.41
CA ALA A 213 -6.54 2.43 -11.75
C ALA A 213 -7.40 1.49 -12.61
N THR A 214 -8.30 0.72 -11.99
CA THR A 214 -9.21 -0.20 -12.70
C THR A 214 -10.53 0.46 -13.09
N GLU A 215 -10.88 1.59 -12.49
CA GLU A 215 -12.21 2.22 -12.59
C GLU A 215 -12.59 2.60 -14.03
N LYS A 216 -11.65 3.13 -14.79
CA LYS A 216 -11.90 3.67 -16.15
C LYS A 216 -11.63 2.66 -17.26
N GLY A 217 -11.07 1.51 -16.95
CA GLY A 217 -10.83 0.46 -17.93
C GLY A 217 -12.05 -0.40 -18.23
N ALA A 218 -11.97 -1.19 -19.28
CA ALA A 218 -12.93 -2.22 -19.67
C ALA A 218 -12.20 -3.42 -20.27
N ASP A 219 -12.93 -4.51 -20.51
CA ASP A 219 -12.43 -5.73 -21.15
C ASP A 219 -11.19 -6.33 -20.46
N TRP A 220 -11.21 -6.31 -19.14
CA TRP A 220 -10.13 -6.80 -18.31
C TRP A 220 -9.93 -8.31 -18.46
N VAL A 221 -8.68 -8.73 -18.54
CA VAL A 221 -8.29 -10.14 -18.40
C VAL A 221 -7.94 -10.43 -16.95
N ILE A 222 -8.66 -11.37 -16.35
CA ILE A 222 -8.56 -11.70 -14.92
C ILE A 222 -8.70 -13.21 -14.72
N GLY A 223 -8.24 -13.74 -13.60
CA GLY A 223 -8.49 -15.11 -13.19
C GLY A 223 -9.99 -15.45 -13.11
N ALA A 224 -10.36 -16.72 -13.33
CA ALA A 224 -11.75 -17.20 -13.38
C ALA A 224 -11.90 -18.61 -12.80
#